data_3995af7ddff4555c046b5934259b13e0
#
_entry.id   3995af7ddff4555c046b5934259b13e0
#
_cell.length_a   1.000
_cell.length_b   1.000
_cell.length_c   1.000
_cell.angle_alpha   90.00
_cell.angle_beta   90.00
_cell.angle_gamma   90.00
#
_symmetry.space_group_name_H-M   'P 1'
#
loop_
_entity.id
_entity.type
_entity.pdbx_description
1 polymer ?
#
loop_
_entity_poly.entity_id
_entity_poly.type
_entity_poly.pdbx_seq_one_letter_code
_entity_poly.pdbx_strand_id
1 'polypeptide(L)' 'MIDTYKVLLPNRIFEQAKNDKDLRGYILNYMQRYPHYVFLYEENGFAICERKGVKS' A
#
# COMPACT_ATOMS: atom_id res chain seq x y z
N MET A 1 15.54 13.84 -0.35
CA MET A 1 14.68 13.26 -1.38
C MET A 1 14.14 11.93 -0.91
N ILE A 2 12.84 11.72 -1.07
CA ILE A 2 12.19 10.51 -0.59
C ILE A 2 12.01 9.53 -1.73
N ASP A 3 12.47 8.33 -1.52
CA ASP A 3 12.29 7.26 -2.49
C ASP A 3 10.98 6.56 -2.19
N THR A 4 10.11 6.53 -3.18
CA THR A 4 8.86 5.82 -3.04
C THR A 4 8.88 4.56 -3.90
N TYR A 5 8.08 3.60 -3.50
CA TYR A 5 8.00 2.31 -4.17
C TYR A 5 6.55 2.02 -4.50
N LYS A 6 6.35 1.31 -5.59
CA LYS A 6 5.02 0.92 -6.03
C LYS A 6 4.84 -0.57 -5.78
N VAL A 7 3.79 -0.91 -5.06
CA VAL A 7 3.45 -2.30 -4.81
C VAL A 7 2.14 -2.60 -5.52
N LEU A 8 2.17 -3.55 -6.43
CA LEU A 8 0.97 -3.90 -7.18
C LEU A 8 -0.04 -4.56 -6.25
N LEU A 9 -1.24 -4.02 -6.24
CA LEU A 9 -2.31 -4.55 -5.40
C LEU A 9 -3.17 -5.52 -6.21
N PRO A 10 -3.62 -6.63 -5.60
CA PRO A 10 -4.51 -7.55 -6.31
C PRO A 10 -5.86 -6.91 -6.59
N ASN A 11 -6.44 -7.27 -7.73
CA ASN A 11 -7.74 -6.72 -8.10
C ASN A 11 -8.81 -7.03 -7.09
N ARG A 12 -8.70 -8.15 -6.41
CA ARG A 12 -9.72 -8.54 -5.44
C ARG A 12 -9.89 -7.51 -4.33
N ILE A 13 -8.82 -6.78 -4.01
CA ILE A 13 -8.91 -5.73 -3.00
C ILE A 13 -9.89 -4.66 -3.45
N PHE A 14 -9.78 -4.25 -4.71
CA PHE A 14 -10.65 -3.22 -5.24
C PHE A 14 -12.08 -3.72 -5.40
N GLU A 15 -12.23 -4.99 -5.74
CA GLU A 15 -13.55 -5.57 -5.90
C GLU A 15 -14.29 -5.71 -4.58
N GLN A 16 -13.57 -5.98 -3.51
CA GLN A 16 -14.17 -6.15 -2.21
C GLN A 16 -14.44 -4.85 -1.50
N ALA A 17 -13.65 -3.84 -1.79
CA ALA A 17 -13.80 -2.56 -1.11
C ALA A 17 -15.07 -1.85 -1.59
N LYS A 18 -15.85 -1.36 -0.65
CA LYS A 18 -17.10 -0.68 -0.96
C LYS A 18 -16.90 0.82 -1.10
N ASN A 19 -15.87 1.34 -0.48
CA ASN A 19 -15.59 2.77 -0.53
C ASN A 19 -14.11 2.97 -0.22
N ASP A 20 -13.68 4.21 -0.23
CA ASP A 20 -12.27 4.52 -0.04
C ASP A 20 -11.77 4.08 1.33
N LYS A 21 -12.62 4.20 2.33
CA LYS A 21 -12.23 3.81 3.67
C LYS A 21 -11.98 2.32 3.76
N ASP A 22 -12.87 1.53 3.16
CA ASP A 22 -12.69 0.09 3.10
C ASP A 22 -11.45 -0.26 2.33
N LEU A 23 -11.26 0.40 1.21
CA LEU A 23 -10.10 0.14 0.36
C LEU A 23 -8.80 0.33 1.15
N ARG A 24 -8.73 1.41 1.89
CA ARG A 24 -7.53 1.68 2.69
C ARG A 24 -7.29 0.56 3.70
N GLY A 25 -8.36 0.08 4.33
CA GLY A 25 -8.23 -1.01 5.28
C GLY A 25 -7.69 -2.27 4.65
N TYR A 26 -8.21 -2.62 3.48
CA TYR A 26 -7.72 -3.80 2.78
C TYR A 26 -6.27 -3.64 2.36
N ILE A 27 -5.91 -2.45 1.91
CA ILE A 27 -4.53 -2.19 1.50
C ILE A 27 -3.58 -2.32 2.68
N LEU A 28 -3.95 -1.73 3.81
CA LEU A 28 -3.11 -1.81 5.00
C LEU A 28 -2.95 -3.24 5.46
N ASN A 29 -4.02 -4.02 5.38
CA ASN A 29 -3.94 -5.42 5.73
C ASN A 29 -2.99 -6.18 4.79
N TYR A 30 -3.08 -5.89 3.50
CA TYR A 30 -2.20 -6.52 2.53
C TYR A 30 -0.75 -6.12 2.78
N MET A 31 -0.53 -4.87 3.15
CA MET A 31 0.82 -4.36 3.34
C MET A 31 1.49 -4.88 4.60
N GLN A 32 0.75 -5.57 5.45
CA GLN A 32 1.35 -6.16 6.64
C GLN A 32 2.46 -7.15 6.33
N ARG A 33 2.42 -7.74 5.14
CA ARG A 33 3.47 -8.66 4.72
C ARG A 33 4.76 -7.93 4.32
N TYR A 34 4.70 -6.61 4.27
CA TYR A 34 5.84 -5.78 3.93
C TYR A 34 6.11 -4.78 5.05
N PRO A 35 6.62 -5.26 6.19
CA PRO A 35 6.73 -4.40 7.38
C PRO A 35 7.69 -3.23 7.22
N HIS A 36 8.57 -3.30 6.23
CA HIS A 36 9.53 -2.22 6.02
C HIS A 36 8.97 -1.09 5.20
N TYR A 37 7.76 -1.24 4.68
CA TYR A 37 7.13 -0.22 3.86
C TYR A 37 6.03 0.47 4.64
N VAL A 38 5.93 1.78 4.44
CA VAL A 38 4.86 2.58 5.01
C VAL A 38 3.95 3.00 3.87
N PHE A 39 2.69 2.61 3.93
CA PHE A 39 1.72 2.96 2.90
C PHE A 39 1.41 4.44 2.97
N LEU A 40 1.53 5.12 1.83
CA LEU A 40 1.23 6.54 1.74
C LEU A 40 -0.12 6.78 1.09
N TYR A 41 -0.32 6.23 -0.09
CA TYR A 41 -1.58 6.38 -0.81
C TYR A 41 -1.63 5.36 -1.94
N GLU A 42 -2.81 5.24 -2.53
CA GLU A 42 -3.02 4.32 -3.64
C GLU A 42 -3.12 5.12 -4.94
N GLU A 43 -2.54 4.59 -6.00
CA GLU A 43 -2.57 5.25 -7.30
C GLU A 43 -2.58 4.20 -8.39
N ASN A 44 -3.62 4.22 -9.21
CA ASN A 44 -3.72 3.35 -10.39
C ASN A 44 -3.51 1.87 -10.08
N GLY A 45 -4.02 1.43 -8.94
CA GLY A 45 -3.89 0.02 -8.57
C GLY A 45 -2.60 -0.33 -7.88
N PHE A 46 -1.77 0.66 -7.59
CA PHE A 46 -0.52 0.46 -6.87
C PHE A 46 -0.59 1.13 -5.51
N ALA A 47 -0.01 0.49 -4.52
CA ALA A 47 0.19 1.12 -3.23
C ALA A 47 1.51 1.86 -3.27
N ILE A 48 1.45 3.16 -3.12
CA ILE A 48 2.65 3.99 -3.09
C ILE A 48 3.15 4.01 -1.66
N CYS A 49 4.36 3.53 -1.48
CA CYS A 49 4.91 3.32 -0.15
C CYS A 49 6.27 3.96 -0.01
N GLU A 50 6.61 4.23 1.22
CA GLU A 50 7.92 4.73 1.57
C GLU A 50 8.64 3.63 2.34
N ARG A 51 9.92 3.44 2.06
CA ARG A 51 10.68 2.42 2.75
C ARG A 51 11.13 2.95 4.09
N LYS A 52 10.72 2.25 5.12
CA LYS A 52 10.95 2.71 6.48
C LYS A 52 12.14 2.00 7.09
N GLY A 53 12.85 2.74 7.93
CA GLY A 53 13.87 2.14 8.77
C GLY A 53 15.05 1.61 8.02
N VAL A 54 15.30 2.13 6.87
CA VAL A 54 16.46 1.71 6.13
C VAL A 54 17.68 2.33 6.76
N LYS A 55 18.38 1.48 7.38
CA LYS A 55 19.59 1.91 8.00
C LYS A 55 20.70 1.12 7.41
N SER A 56 21.48 1.76 6.67
CA SER A 56 22.57 1.00 6.08
C SER A 56 23.74 0.94 6.94
#